data_72c40bef329e2ce6aaab4f309da7fbf9
#
_entry.id   72c40bef329e2ce6aaab4f309da7fbf9
#
_cell.length_a   1.000
_cell.length_b   1.000
_cell.length_c   1.000
_cell.angle_alpha   90.00
_cell.angle_beta   90.00
_cell.angle_gamma   90.00
#
_symmetry.space_group_name_H-M   'P 1'
#
loop_
_entity.id
_entity.type
_entity.pdbx_description
1 polymer ?
#
loop_
_entity_poly.entity_id
_entity_poly.type
_entity_poly.pdbx_seq_one_letter_code
_entity_poly.pdbx_strand_id
1 'polypeptide(L)'
;PTALDILDDAAIETFFAASDPFDHVVIAASATKGGSVAQLPLAAAKASMESKFWGAYRVARAAKVVDGGSITLVSGFLSHRPSATSVLQGAINAALEALGRGLALERAPVRVNTVSPGLIDTPLWRGMPDTDRKAMFARTAERLPARRVGQPEDIAQAILFVSTNPFATGSTITVDGGGTIA
;
A
#
# COMPACT_ATOMS: atom_id res chain seq x y z
N PRO A 1 -10.52 -1.60 -19.16
CA PRO A 1 -9.30 -1.36 -18.38
C PRO A 1 -8.28 -0.64 -19.25
N THR A 2 -7.59 0.34 -18.67
CA THR A 2 -6.52 1.10 -19.34
C THR A 2 -5.20 0.74 -18.67
N ALA A 3 -4.16 0.45 -19.45
CA ALA A 3 -2.82 0.26 -18.91
C ALA A 3 -2.25 1.64 -18.55
N LEU A 4 -1.76 1.78 -17.29
CA LEU A 4 -1.17 3.01 -16.78
C LEU A 4 0.09 2.64 -15.98
N ASP A 5 1.24 3.13 -16.42
CA ASP A 5 2.49 2.94 -15.69
C ASP A 5 2.59 3.99 -14.58
N ILE A 6 2.69 3.52 -13.34
CA ILE A 6 2.82 4.37 -12.16
C ILE A 6 4.16 5.15 -12.12
N LEU A 7 5.11 4.80 -12.98
CA LEU A 7 6.40 5.47 -13.14
C LEU A 7 6.40 6.57 -14.22
N ASP A 8 5.33 6.68 -15.00
CA ASP A 8 5.21 7.65 -16.10
C ASP A 8 4.34 8.85 -15.67
N ASP A 9 5.01 9.94 -15.32
CA ASP A 9 4.36 11.19 -14.88
C ASP A 9 3.39 11.72 -15.94
N ALA A 10 3.80 11.76 -17.22
CA ALA A 10 3.00 12.33 -18.31
C ALA A 10 1.77 11.47 -18.61
N ALA A 11 1.92 10.14 -18.59
CA ALA A 11 0.80 9.22 -18.77
C ALA A 11 -0.23 9.36 -17.66
N ILE A 12 0.19 9.48 -16.38
CA ILE A 12 -0.69 9.69 -15.23
C ILE A 12 -1.44 11.02 -15.35
N GLU A 13 -0.73 12.12 -15.63
CA GLU A 13 -1.35 13.43 -15.81
C GLU A 13 -2.36 13.44 -16.96
N THR A 14 -1.99 12.87 -18.10
CA THR A 14 -2.88 12.77 -19.27
C THR A 14 -4.13 11.94 -18.97
N PHE A 15 -3.96 10.79 -18.28
CA PHE A 15 -5.08 9.93 -17.91
C PHE A 15 -6.11 10.68 -17.05
N PHE A 16 -5.66 11.31 -15.96
CA PHE A 16 -6.58 12.01 -15.07
C PHE A 16 -7.10 13.32 -15.69
N ALA A 17 -6.34 13.98 -16.58
CA ALA A 17 -6.83 15.15 -17.29
C ALA A 17 -8.03 14.81 -18.19
N ALA A 18 -7.97 13.65 -18.86
CA ALA A 18 -8.99 13.17 -19.80
C ALA A 18 -10.16 12.44 -19.12
N SER A 19 -10.02 12.06 -17.84
CA SER A 19 -11.07 11.35 -17.10
C SER A 19 -12.04 12.31 -16.42
N ASP A 20 -13.29 11.86 -16.26
CA ASP A 20 -14.22 12.43 -15.30
C ASP A 20 -13.71 12.20 -13.87
N PRO A 21 -14.12 13.01 -12.88
CA PRO A 21 -13.78 12.77 -11.48
C PRO A 21 -14.29 11.40 -10.99
N PHE A 22 -13.46 10.73 -10.19
CA PHE A 22 -13.78 9.43 -9.59
C PHE A 22 -14.42 9.61 -8.22
N ASP A 23 -15.31 8.70 -7.84
CA ASP A 23 -15.81 8.62 -6.46
C ASP A 23 -14.71 8.15 -5.51
N HIS A 24 -13.92 7.15 -5.93
CA HIS A 24 -12.86 6.57 -5.13
C HIS A 24 -11.64 6.21 -5.98
N VAL A 25 -10.44 6.55 -5.48
CA VAL A 25 -9.17 6.16 -6.07
C VAL A 25 -8.40 5.31 -5.08
N VAL A 26 -8.01 4.09 -5.48
CA VAL A 26 -7.21 3.18 -4.65
C VAL A 26 -5.84 2.98 -5.28
N ILE A 27 -4.78 3.22 -4.51
CA ILE A 27 -3.39 3.12 -4.98
C ILE A 27 -2.73 1.94 -4.28
N ALA A 28 -2.73 0.78 -4.97
CA ALA A 28 -2.18 -0.48 -4.46
C ALA A 28 -0.97 -0.99 -5.28
N ALA A 29 -0.59 -0.28 -6.33
CA ALA A 29 0.52 -0.68 -7.18
C ALA A 29 1.87 -0.47 -6.50
N SER A 30 2.76 -1.48 -6.57
CA SER A 30 4.14 -1.35 -6.10
C SER A 30 5.04 -2.45 -6.68
N ALA A 31 6.33 -2.12 -6.85
CA ALA A 31 7.39 -3.07 -7.16
C ALA A 31 8.57 -2.78 -6.22
N THR A 32 8.59 -3.41 -5.04
CA THR A 32 9.64 -3.20 -4.05
C THR A 32 10.50 -4.44 -3.88
N LYS A 33 11.80 -4.26 -3.58
CA LYS A 33 12.73 -5.34 -3.27
C LYS A 33 13.11 -5.31 -1.79
N GLY A 34 13.14 -6.49 -1.17
CA GLY A 34 13.63 -6.70 0.20
C GLY A 34 15.15 -6.81 0.24
N GLY A 35 15.68 -6.65 1.43
CA GLY A 35 17.10 -6.80 1.73
C GLY A 35 17.50 -5.94 2.93
N SER A 36 18.64 -6.29 3.57
CA SER A 36 19.27 -5.41 4.54
C SER A 36 19.85 -4.17 3.83
N VAL A 37 19.98 -3.07 4.53
CA VAL A 37 20.55 -1.82 3.96
C VAL A 37 21.95 -2.03 3.39
N ALA A 38 22.74 -2.87 4.03
CA ALA A 38 24.11 -3.17 3.58
C ALA A 38 24.17 -4.00 2.28
N GLN A 39 23.13 -4.79 1.98
CA GLN A 39 23.14 -5.73 0.86
C GLN A 39 22.25 -5.31 -0.31
N LEU A 40 21.21 -4.51 -0.05
CA LEU A 40 20.30 -4.06 -1.11
C LEU A 40 21.03 -3.05 -2.01
N PRO A 41 21.21 -3.34 -3.31
CA PRO A 41 21.82 -2.40 -4.24
C PRO A 41 21.10 -1.06 -4.23
N LEU A 42 21.85 0.05 -4.21
CA LEU A 42 21.26 1.40 -4.14
C LEU A 42 20.31 1.68 -5.30
N ALA A 43 20.58 1.17 -6.49
CA ALA A 43 19.68 1.27 -7.64
C ALA A 43 18.33 0.58 -7.37
N ALA A 44 18.33 -0.60 -6.75
CA ALA A 44 17.11 -1.32 -6.39
C ALA A 44 16.35 -0.62 -5.25
N ALA A 45 17.08 -0.02 -4.30
CA ALA A 45 16.49 0.79 -3.24
C ALA A 45 15.77 2.03 -3.81
N LYS A 46 16.42 2.76 -4.71
CA LYS A 46 15.83 3.91 -5.41
C LYS A 46 14.61 3.50 -6.24
N ALA A 47 14.69 2.40 -7.01
CA ALA A 47 13.57 1.90 -7.79
C ALA A 47 12.38 1.48 -6.90
N SER A 48 12.62 0.93 -5.72
CA SER A 48 11.57 0.59 -4.76
C SER A 48 10.85 1.83 -4.22
N MET A 49 11.59 2.89 -3.88
CA MET A 49 11.04 4.18 -3.47
C MET A 49 10.27 4.83 -4.61
N GLU A 50 10.84 4.79 -5.81
CA GLU A 50 10.24 5.34 -7.03
C GLU A 50 8.90 4.70 -7.36
N SER A 51 8.85 3.37 -7.31
CA SER A 51 7.64 2.61 -7.59
C SER A 51 6.55 2.84 -6.53
N LYS A 52 6.87 2.69 -5.26
CA LYS A 52 5.82 2.65 -4.22
C LYS A 52 5.49 4.02 -3.66
N PHE A 53 6.48 4.83 -3.31
CA PHE A 53 6.23 6.15 -2.72
C PHE A 53 5.92 7.20 -3.81
N TRP A 54 6.86 7.39 -4.74
CA TRP A 54 6.68 8.41 -5.77
C TRP A 54 5.54 8.07 -6.73
N GLY A 55 5.33 6.78 -7.06
CA GLY A 55 4.17 6.35 -7.83
C GLY A 55 2.86 6.73 -7.15
N ALA A 56 2.72 6.46 -5.85
CA ALA A 56 1.53 6.85 -5.10
C ALA A 56 1.37 8.37 -5.02
N TYR A 57 2.46 9.11 -4.84
CA TYR A 57 2.45 10.57 -4.82
C TYR A 57 1.95 11.16 -6.15
N ARG A 58 2.45 10.64 -7.29
CA ARG A 58 2.02 11.08 -8.64
C ARG A 58 0.52 10.89 -8.85
N VAL A 59 0.03 9.69 -8.52
CA VAL A 59 -1.40 9.40 -8.65
C VAL A 59 -2.22 10.29 -7.72
N ALA A 60 -1.83 10.43 -6.46
CA ALA A 60 -2.55 11.28 -5.51
C ALA A 60 -2.54 12.76 -5.93
N ARG A 61 -1.44 13.25 -6.55
CA ARG A 61 -1.32 14.60 -7.08
C ARG A 61 -2.27 14.84 -8.26
N ALA A 62 -2.34 13.90 -9.21
CA ALA A 62 -3.08 14.06 -10.46
C ALA A 62 -4.57 13.67 -10.33
N ALA A 63 -4.93 12.83 -9.35
CA ALA A 63 -6.27 12.27 -9.22
C ALA A 63 -7.35 13.35 -9.07
N LYS A 64 -8.34 13.28 -9.95
CA LYS A 64 -9.60 14.03 -9.83
C LYS A 64 -10.59 13.17 -9.06
N VAL A 65 -11.01 13.65 -7.90
CA VAL A 65 -11.97 12.95 -7.04
C VAL A 65 -13.11 13.92 -6.71
N VAL A 66 -14.34 13.43 -6.72
CA VAL A 66 -15.51 14.22 -6.38
C VAL A 66 -15.48 14.66 -4.92
N ASP A 67 -16.16 15.75 -4.59
CA ASP A 67 -16.31 16.20 -3.21
C ASP A 67 -16.97 15.11 -2.36
N GLY A 68 -16.37 14.82 -1.19
CA GLY A 68 -16.81 13.72 -0.34
C GLY A 68 -16.37 12.32 -0.79
N GLY A 69 -15.73 12.21 -1.94
CA GLY A 69 -15.07 10.98 -2.40
C GLY A 69 -13.84 10.60 -1.59
N SER A 70 -13.03 9.65 -2.05
CA SER A 70 -11.85 9.23 -1.28
C SER A 70 -10.65 8.81 -2.11
N ILE A 71 -9.46 8.96 -1.52
CA ILE A 71 -8.20 8.34 -1.96
C ILE A 71 -7.75 7.36 -0.88
N THR A 72 -7.42 6.12 -1.27
CA THR A 72 -6.89 5.10 -0.36
C THR A 72 -5.49 4.69 -0.79
N LEU A 73 -4.51 4.86 0.11
CA LEU A 73 -3.14 4.37 -0.07
C LEU A 73 -3.00 2.97 0.54
N VAL A 74 -2.14 2.12 -0.04
CA VAL A 74 -1.79 0.83 0.55
C VAL A 74 -0.33 0.83 0.99
N SER A 75 -0.10 0.82 2.31
CA SER A 75 1.23 0.79 2.93
C SER A 75 1.69 -0.65 3.22
N GLY A 76 1.83 -1.01 4.47
CA GLY A 76 2.16 -2.34 4.99
C GLY A 76 2.70 -2.29 6.41
N PHE A 77 2.42 -3.33 7.19
CA PHE A 77 2.68 -3.41 8.64
C PHE A 77 4.14 -3.22 9.07
N LEU A 78 5.10 -3.28 8.14
CA LEU A 78 6.52 -3.04 8.42
C LEU A 78 6.82 -1.60 8.85
N SER A 79 5.90 -0.66 8.67
CA SER A 79 5.98 0.68 9.27
C SER A 79 5.97 0.65 10.79
N HIS A 80 5.27 -0.31 11.38
CA HIS A 80 5.10 -0.48 12.82
C HIS A 80 5.90 -1.66 13.38
N ARG A 81 6.15 -2.70 12.57
CA ARG A 81 6.96 -3.85 12.94
C ARG A 81 8.22 -3.93 12.07
N PRO A 82 9.36 -3.38 12.51
CA PRO A 82 10.60 -3.39 11.75
C PRO A 82 11.11 -4.80 11.46
N SER A 83 11.74 -4.97 10.29
CA SER A 83 12.43 -6.21 9.90
C SER A 83 13.83 -5.89 9.41
N ALA A 84 14.84 -6.60 9.93
CA ALA A 84 16.23 -6.43 9.53
C ALA A 84 16.49 -6.71 8.04
N THR A 85 15.63 -7.50 7.40
CA THR A 85 15.70 -7.84 5.97
C THR A 85 14.77 -7.01 5.09
N SER A 86 14.09 -6.00 5.65
CA SER A 86 13.09 -5.20 4.93
C SER A 86 13.03 -3.76 5.47
N VAL A 87 14.19 -3.21 5.87
CA VAL A 87 14.28 -1.88 6.49
C VAL A 87 13.70 -0.80 5.58
N LEU A 88 14.05 -0.82 4.29
CA LEU A 88 13.55 0.16 3.32
C LEU A 88 12.04 0.09 3.13
N GLN A 89 11.46 -1.12 3.09
CA GLN A 89 10.00 -1.26 2.98
C GLN A 89 9.27 -0.66 4.19
N GLY A 90 9.82 -0.83 5.39
CA GLY A 90 9.30 -0.17 6.58
C GLY A 90 9.28 1.34 6.45
N ALA A 91 10.40 1.92 5.99
CA ALA A 91 10.52 3.37 5.76
C ALA A 91 9.54 3.88 4.69
N ILE A 92 9.42 3.17 3.55
CA ILE A 92 8.47 3.52 2.49
C ILE A 92 7.02 3.47 3.01
N ASN A 93 6.65 2.43 3.75
CA ASN A 93 5.32 2.29 4.32
C ASN A 93 4.99 3.42 5.30
N ALA A 94 5.93 3.76 6.19
CA ALA A 94 5.77 4.88 7.11
C ALA A 94 5.63 6.23 6.39
N ALA A 95 6.40 6.43 5.31
CA ALA A 95 6.29 7.62 4.47
C ALA A 95 4.90 7.72 3.80
N LEU A 96 4.33 6.62 3.31
CA LEU A 96 2.97 6.59 2.74
C LEU A 96 1.90 6.91 3.79
N GLU A 97 2.05 6.40 5.00
CA GLU A 97 1.11 6.71 6.10
C GLU A 97 1.16 8.18 6.49
N ALA A 98 2.36 8.77 6.52
CA ALA A 98 2.53 10.20 6.75
C ALA A 98 1.95 11.04 5.60
N LEU A 99 2.19 10.64 4.34
CA LEU A 99 1.61 11.26 3.15
C LEU A 99 0.08 11.24 3.20
N GLY A 100 -0.53 10.09 3.55
CA GLY A 100 -1.99 9.95 3.67
C GLY A 100 -2.60 10.92 4.68
N ARG A 101 -1.94 11.12 5.84
CA ARG A 101 -2.39 12.11 6.84
C ARG A 101 -2.28 13.55 6.33
N GLY A 102 -1.19 13.90 5.64
CA GLY A 102 -1.02 15.23 5.04
C GLY A 102 -2.06 15.51 3.96
N LEU A 103 -2.27 14.55 3.06
CA LEU A 103 -3.25 14.66 1.99
C LEU A 103 -4.69 14.78 2.52
N ALA A 104 -5.01 14.16 3.65
CA ALA A 104 -6.34 14.27 4.27
C ALA A 104 -6.67 15.72 4.68
N LEU A 105 -5.66 16.50 5.03
CA LEU A 105 -5.81 17.95 5.31
C LEU A 105 -5.85 18.77 4.03
N GLU A 106 -4.92 18.50 3.11
CA GLU A 106 -4.75 19.27 1.88
C GLU A 106 -5.92 19.10 0.90
N ARG A 107 -6.46 17.87 0.80
CA ARG A 107 -7.48 17.50 -0.19
C ARG A 107 -8.92 17.61 0.32
N ALA A 108 -9.14 18.10 1.55
CA ALA A 108 -10.51 18.23 2.08
C ALA A 108 -11.39 19.02 1.10
N PRO A 109 -12.66 18.58 0.82
CA PRO A 109 -13.41 17.56 1.52
C PRO A 109 -13.21 16.11 0.98
N VAL A 110 -12.27 15.86 0.05
CA VAL A 110 -11.87 14.51 -0.35
C VAL A 110 -11.19 13.82 0.83
N ARG A 111 -11.68 12.63 1.21
CA ARG A 111 -11.12 11.87 2.32
C ARG A 111 -9.91 11.07 1.88
N VAL A 112 -8.86 11.03 2.71
CA VAL A 112 -7.67 10.23 2.40
C VAL A 112 -7.35 9.33 3.57
N ASN A 113 -7.20 8.03 3.31
CA ASN A 113 -6.86 7.02 4.30
C ASN A 113 -5.76 6.08 3.78
N THR A 114 -5.16 5.33 4.70
CA THR A 114 -4.17 4.31 4.38
C THR A 114 -4.63 2.97 4.93
N VAL A 115 -4.53 1.90 4.14
CA VAL A 115 -4.66 0.53 4.63
C VAL A 115 -3.26 -0.07 4.73
N SER A 116 -2.96 -0.70 5.87
CA SER A 116 -1.65 -1.28 6.20
C SER A 116 -1.78 -2.81 6.35
N PRO A 117 -1.57 -3.58 5.26
CA PRO A 117 -1.67 -5.03 5.28
C PRO A 117 -0.54 -5.71 6.05
N GLY A 118 -0.84 -6.86 6.66
CA GLY A 118 0.14 -7.85 7.09
C GLY A 118 0.65 -8.72 5.94
N LEU A 119 0.97 -9.98 6.25
CA LEU A 119 1.30 -10.98 5.23
C LEU A 119 0.01 -11.49 4.57
N ILE A 120 -0.13 -11.19 3.27
CA ILE A 120 -1.30 -11.55 2.46
C ILE A 120 -0.88 -12.51 1.36
N ASP A 121 -1.65 -13.58 1.14
CA ASP A 121 -1.43 -14.52 0.03
C ASP A 121 -1.87 -13.88 -1.29
N THR A 122 -0.89 -13.38 -2.03
CA THR A 122 -1.10 -12.65 -3.29
C THR A 122 -0.10 -13.13 -4.36
N PRO A 123 -0.31 -12.76 -5.63
CA PRO A 123 0.67 -12.99 -6.69
C PRO A 123 2.07 -12.43 -6.44
N LEU A 124 2.27 -11.56 -5.46
CA LEU A 124 3.58 -11.08 -5.03
C LEU A 124 4.57 -12.23 -4.74
N TRP A 125 4.05 -13.36 -4.26
CA TRP A 125 4.85 -14.52 -3.85
C TRP A 125 5.09 -15.54 -4.96
N ARG A 126 4.63 -15.30 -6.22
CA ARG A 126 4.76 -16.24 -7.35
C ARG A 126 6.21 -16.54 -7.73
N GLY A 127 7.15 -15.66 -7.42
CA GLY A 127 8.57 -15.88 -7.64
C GLY A 127 9.25 -16.83 -6.63
N MET A 128 8.55 -17.22 -5.56
CA MET A 128 9.04 -18.14 -4.54
C MET A 128 8.60 -19.56 -4.89
N PRO A 129 9.48 -20.59 -4.71
CA PRO A 129 9.07 -21.99 -4.84
C PRO A 129 7.86 -22.32 -3.95
N ASP A 130 6.93 -23.11 -4.45
CA ASP A 130 5.67 -23.42 -3.74
C ASP A 130 5.89 -24.04 -2.36
N THR A 131 6.90 -24.90 -2.21
CA THR A 131 7.29 -25.50 -0.93
C THR A 131 7.69 -24.44 0.10
N ASP A 132 8.51 -23.47 -0.32
CA ASP A 132 9.03 -22.42 0.55
C ASP A 132 7.93 -21.43 0.94
N ARG A 133 7.07 -21.09 -0.04
CA ARG A 133 5.90 -20.23 0.19
C ARG A 133 4.95 -20.87 1.20
N LYS A 134 4.58 -22.15 1.02
CA LYS A 134 3.72 -22.88 1.95
C LYS A 134 4.33 -22.96 3.34
N ALA A 135 5.62 -23.27 3.44
CA ALA A 135 6.32 -23.33 4.71
C ALA A 135 6.38 -21.96 5.41
N MET A 136 6.62 -20.87 4.65
CA MET A 136 6.57 -19.50 5.17
C MET A 136 5.18 -19.14 5.71
N PHE A 137 4.13 -19.45 4.95
CA PHE A 137 2.75 -19.17 5.35
C PHE A 137 2.35 -19.97 6.60
N ALA A 138 2.68 -21.25 6.68
CA ALA A 138 2.41 -22.09 7.86
C ALA A 138 3.09 -21.52 9.12
N ARG A 139 4.40 -21.23 9.05
CA ARG A 139 5.14 -20.63 10.18
C ARG A 139 4.57 -19.28 10.59
N THR A 140 4.10 -18.50 9.62
CA THR A 140 3.49 -17.20 9.92
C THR A 140 2.13 -17.40 10.60
N ALA A 141 1.28 -18.28 10.10
CA ALA A 141 -0.02 -18.59 10.67
C ALA A 141 0.08 -19.08 12.13
N GLU A 142 1.09 -19.88 12.47
CA GLU A 142 1.34 -20.35 13.83
C GLU A 142 1.61 -19.21 14.81
N ARG A 143 2.25 -18.14 14.36
CA ARG A 143 2.59 -16.97 15.21
C ARG A 143 1.47 -15.94 15.29
N LEU A 144 0.70 -15.77 14.20
CA LEU A 144 -0.34 -14.75 14.15
C LEU A 144 -1.49 -15.09 15.11
N PRO A 145 -2.01 -14.13 15.90
CA PRO A 145 -3.23 -14.29 16.67
C PRO A 145 -4.42 -14.80 15.84
N ALA A 146 -4.55 -14.35 14.59
CA ALA A 146 -5.60 -14.80 13.67
C ALA A 146 -5.42 -16.24 13.15
N ARG A 147 -4.27 -16.90 13.46
CA ARG A 147 -3.96 -18.29 13.09
C ARG A 147 -4.03 -18.60 11.59
N ARG A 148 -3.93 -17.58 10.77
CA ARG A 148 -3.86 -17.69 9.30
C ARG A 148 -3.11 -16.51 8.70
N VAL A 149 -2.60 -16.67 7.49
CA VAL A 149 -2.21 -15.51 6.65
C VAL A 149 -3.47 -14.86 6.08
N GLY A 150 -3.37 -13.57 5.77
CA GLY A 150 -4.48 -12.82 5.18
C GLY A 150 -4.73 -13.22 3.73
N GLN A 151 -5.93 -12.93 3.26
CA GLN A 151 -6.34 -13.07 1.87
C GLN A 151 -6.59 -11.68 1.25
N PRO A 152 -6.53 -11.52 -0.08
CA PRO A 152 -6.83 -10.24 -0.73
C PRO A 152 -8.16 -9.63 -0.29
N GLU A 153 -9.17 -10.47 -0.02
CA GLU A 153 -10.51 -10.07 0.41
C GLU A 153 -10.49 -9.38 1.78
N ASP A 154 -9.60 -9.78 2.70
CA ASP A 154 -9.45 -9.12 4.00
C ASP A 154 -9.04 -7.64 3.82
N ILE A 155 -8.18 -7.38 2.85
CA ILE A 155 -7.72 -6.03 2.53
C ILE A 155 -8.76 -5.25 1.73
N ALA A 156 -9.44 -5.91 0.79
CA ALA A 156 -10.50 -5.29 0.01
C ALA A 156 -11.64 -4.78 0.90
N GLN A 157 -12.02 -5.53 1.95
CA GLN A 157 -13.03 -5.10 2.93
C GLN A 157 -12.60 -3.84 3.69
N ALA A 158 -11.34 -3.75 4.10
CA ALA A 158 -10.81 -2.57 4.78
C ALA A 158 -10.78 -1.35 3.84
N ILE A 159 -10.37 -1.56 2.59
CA ILE A 159 -10.38 -0.51 1.55
C ILE A 159 -11.82 -0.02 1.33
N LEU A 160 -12.78 -0.94 1.19
CA LEU A 160 -14.18 -0.59 1.00
C LEU A 160 -14.71 0.21 2.20
N PHE A 161 -14.38 -0.21 3.43
CA PHE A 161 -14.77 0.52 4.64
C PHE A 161 -14.27 1.97 4.62
N VAL A 162 -12.98 2.21 4.38
CA VAL A 162 -12.44 3.58 4.40
C VAL A 162 -12.90 4.41 3.19
N SER A 163 -13.24 3.75 2.08
CA SER A 163 -13.75 4.41 0.88
C SER A 163 -15.19 4.89 1.06
N THR A 164 -16.03 4.10 1.74
CA THR A 164 -17.47 4.37 1.86
C THR A 164 -17.90 5.02 3.17
N ASN A 165 -17.09 4.94 4.24
CA ASN A 165 -17.41 5.59 5.50
C ASN A 165 -17.11 7.11 5.42
N PRO A 166 -18.14 7.98 5.47
CA PRO A 166 -17.97 9.42 5.27
C PRO A 166 -17.21 10.13 6.41
N PHE A 167 -17.01 9.45 7.54
CA PHE A 167 -16.29 10.02 8.69
C PHE A 167 -14.85 9.50 8.83
N ALA A 168 -14.43 8.57 7.95
CA ALA A 168 -13.06 8.03 7.94
C ALA A 168 -12.16 8.89 7.04
N THR A 169 -11.24 9.65 7.64
CA THR A 169 -10.18 10.39 6.93
C THR A 169 -8.94 10.54 7.82
N GLY A 170 -7.75 10.63 7.22
CA GLY A 170 -6.48 10.76 7.92
C GLY A 170 -6.04 9.53 8.72
N SER A 171 -6.73 8.41 8.56
CA SER A 171 -6.53 7.19 9.35
C SER A 171 -5.63 6.18 8.63
N THR A 172 -4.89 5.40 9.40
CA THR A 172 -4.23 4.18 8.94
C THR A 172 -4.93 2.99 9.58
N ILE A 173 -5.50 2.10 8.76
CA ILE A 173 -6.17 0.88 9.22
C ILE A 173 -5.21 -0.30 9.01
N THR A 174 -4.74 -0.90 10.10
CA THR A 174 -3.89 -2.09 10.06
C THR A 174 -4.76 -3.35 9.99
N VAL A 175 -4.49 -4.19 8.98
CA VAL A 175 -5.16 -5.48 8.76
C VAL A 175 -4.07 -6.54 8.55
N ASP A 176 -3.59 -7.11 9.67
CA ASP A 176 -2.37 -7.90 9.70
C ASP A 176 -2.48 -9.22 10.49
N GLY A 177 -3.69 -9.58 10.92
CA GLY A 177 -3.93 -10.76 11.74
C GLY A 177 -3.27 -10.72 13.11
N GLY A 178 -2.92 -9.53 13.61
CA GLY A 178 -2.19 -9.30 14.85
C GLY A 178 -0.67 -9.37 14.67
N GLY A 179 -0.17 -9.27 13.43
CA GLY A 179 1.25 -9.39 13.12
C GLY A 179 2.13 -8.31 13.73
N THR A 180 1.60 -7.14 14.05
CA THR A 180 2.32 -6.05 14.71
C THR A 180 2.51 -6.25 16.21
N ILE A 181 1.73 -7.13 16.82
CA ILE A 181 1.75 -7.38 18.29
C ILE A 181 2.23 -8.80 18.65
N ALA A 182 2.53 -9.66 17.64
CA ALA A 182 2.90 -11.08 17.82
C ALA A 182 4.40 -11.34 17.62
#